data_f9583f06b97949f1d95633f1385937d6
#
_entry.id   f9583f06b97949f1d95633f1385937d6
#
_cell.length_a   1.000
_cell.length_b   1.000
_cell.length_c   1.000
_cell.angle_alpha   90.00
_cell.angle_beta   90.00
_cell.angle_gamma   90.00
#
_symmetry.space_group_name_H-M   'P 1'
#
loop_
_entity.id
_entity.type
_entity.pdbx_description
1 polymer ?
#
loop_
_entity_poly.entity_id
_entity_poly.type
_entity_poly.pdbx_seq_one_letter_code
_entity_poly.pdbx_strand_id
1 'polypeptide(L)'
;MNNLIIIAHPNRESFCYNGIFKTIENTLIKNNESVKVLDLYNDDYARPRTDLIQSYKEAVTWSDRIYIVSPVWWFRLTPRMETFFDEVFTPGFAYNFVPLTKLYGYPKPLLSDKKVRTYLTHGAPALPVQTQYLNTVKLRLVMGVYSFVFGWFKTKTRQFWSVPFISQNERMVYLERVIEDIKKDLKK
;
A
#
# COMPACT_ATOMS: atom_id res chain seq x y z
N MET A 1 8.99 11.36 -12.18
CA MET A 1 9.33 10.12 -11.43
C MET A 1 8.35 9.03 -11.79
N ASN A 2 8.75 7.79 -11.65
CA ASN A 2 7.91 6.63 -11.93
C ASN A 2 7.07 6.28 -10.70
N ASN A 3 5.76 6.40 -10.80
CA ASN A 3 4.83 6.16 -9.69
C ASN A 3 4.01 4.90 -9.95
N LEU A 4 4.02 3.98 -9.01
CA LEU A 4 3.19 2.79 -9.03
C LEU A 4 2.05 2.95 -8.02
N ILE A 5 0.82 2.72 -8.46
CA ILE A 5 -0.36 2.63 -7.59
C ILE A 5 -0.81 1.19 -7.52
N ILE A 6 -0.90 0.63 -6.32
CA ILE A 6 -1.42 -0.72 -6.09
C ILE A 6 -2.73 -0.57 -5.33
N ILE A 7 -3.84 -0.88 -6.01
CA ILE A 7 -5.20 -0.81 -5.46
C ILE A 7 -5.79 -2.20 -5.28
N ALA A 8 -6.37 -2.44 -4.10
CA ALA A 8 -7.02 -3.71 -3.79
C ALA A 8 -8.42 -3.49 -3.18
N HIS A 9 -9.41 -3.28 -4.02
CA HIS A 9 -10.81 -3.22 -3.61
C HIS A 9 -11.72 -3.83 -4.69
N PRO A 10 -12.60 -4.80 -4.36
CA PRO A 10 -13.46 -5.45 -5.34
C PRO A 10 -14.57 -4.55 -5.87
N ASN A 11 -15.03 -3.58 -5.07
CA ASN A 11 -16.07 -2.63 -5.47
C ASN A 11 -15.44 -1.31 -5.93
N ARG A 12 -15.64 -0.98 -7.21
CA ARG A 12 -15.13 0.24 -7.85
C ARG A 12 -15.85 1.51 -7.40
N GLU A 13 -17.06 1.40 -6.89
CA GLU A 13 -17.83 2.53 -6.33
C GLU A 13 -17.41 2.87 -4.88
N SER A 14 -16.53 2.07 -4.29
CA SER A 14 -16.06 2.31 -2.92
C SER A 14 -15.27 3.63 -2.81
N PHE A 15 -15.32 4.25 -1.63
CA PHE A 15 -14.50 5.42 -1.34
C PHE A 15 -12.99 5.14 -1.47
N CYS A 16 -12.58 3.91 -1.18
CA CYS A 16 -11.20 3.47 -1.37
C CYS A 16 -10.79 3.53 -2.85
N TYR A 17 -11.64 3.02 -3.75
CA TYR A 17 -11.36 2.99 -5.19
C TYR A 17 -11.69 4.33 -5.86
N ASN A 18 -12.98 4.72 -5.85
CA ASN A 18 -13.46 5.89 -6.59
C ASN A 18 -13.04 7.23 -5.94
N GLY A 19 -12.82 7.23 -4.63
CA GLY A 19 -12.28 8.38 -3.91
C GLY A 19 -10.75 8.41 -3.91
N ILE A 20 -10.11 7.63 -3.04
CA ILE A 20 -8.67 7.73 -2.75
C ILE A 20 -7.81 7.38 -3.96
N PHE A 21 -7.99 6.19 -4.54
CA PHE A 21 -7.17 5.75 -5.68
C PHE A 21 -7.28 6.73 -6.86
N LYS A 22 -8.49 7.10 -7.25
CA LYS A 22 -8.70 8.07 -8.36
C LYS A 22 -8.13 9.46 -8.05
N THR A 23 -8.17 9.89 -6.79
CA THR A 23 -7.53 11.16 -6.39
C THR A 23 -6.01 11.10 -6.54
N ILE A 24 -5.37 9.99 -6.17
CA ILE A 24 -3.93 9.78 -6.36
C ILE A 24 -3.59 9.83 -7.86
N GLU A 25 -4.25 8.99 -8.65
CA GLU A 25 -4.05 8.87 -10.09
C GLU A 25 -4.17 10.24 -10.78
N ASN A 26 -5.28 10.93 -10.56
CA ASN A 26 -5.54 12.25 -11.15
C ASN A 26 -4.53 13.30 -10.70
N THR A 27 -4.10 13.27 -9.43
CA THR A 27 -3.14 14.25 -8.92
C THR A 27 -1.76 14.03 -9.54
N LEU A 28 -1.32 12.79 -9.70
CA LEU A 28 -0.05 12.46 -10.34
C LEU A 28 -0.06 12.84 -11.82
N ILE A 29 -1.12 12.50 -12.55
CA ILE A 29 -1.27 12.84 -13.99
C ILE A 29 -1.28 14.36 -14.19
N LYS A 30 -2.01 15.12 -13.35
CA LYS A 30 -2.02 16.59 -13.39
C LYS A 30 -0.66 17.23 -13.13
N ASN A 31 0.25 16.53 -12.49
CA ASN A 31 1.63 16.98 -12.26
C ASN A 31 2.63 16.37 -13.25
N ASN A 32 2.17 15.84 -14.38
CA ASN A 32 2.98 15.22 -15.45
C ASN A 32 3.89 14.09 -14.97
N GLU A 33 3.45 13.34 -13.96
CA GLU A 33 4.17 12.19 -13.45
C GLU A 33 3.85 10.92 -14.25
N SER A 34 4.81 10.03 -14.42
CA SER A 34 4.58 8.70 -14.99
C SER A 34 3.86 7.82 -13.97
N VAL A 35 2.75 7.18 -14.39
CA VAL A 35 1.92 6.36 -13.51
C VAL A 35 1.69 4.98 -14.14
N LYS A 36 1.88 3.93 -13.31
CA LYS A 36 1.37 2.59 -13.56
C LYS A 36 0.40 2.20 -12.46
N VAL A 37 -0.60 1.38 -12.80
CA VAL A 37 -1.61 0.90 -11.86
C VAL A 37 -1.63 -0.62 -11.86
N LEU A 38 -1.61 -1.22 -10.68
CA LEU A 38 -1.96 -2.62 -10.44
C LEU A 38 -3.30 -2.65 -9.72
N ASP A 39 -4.36 -3.03 -10.44
CA ASP A 39 -5.70 -3.24 -9.87
C ASP A 39 -5.88 -4.72 -9.55
N LEU A 40 -5.52 -5.10 -8.33
CA LEU A 40 -5.45 -6.49 -7.90
C LEU A 40 -6.77 -7.26 -7.98
N TYR A 41 -7.91 -6.57 -8.06
CA TYR A 41 -9.23 -7.21 -8.24
C TYR A 41 -9.70 -7.21 -9.69
N ASN A 42 -9.00 -6.54 -10.59
CA ASN A 42 -9.27 -6.59 -12.03
C ASN A 42 -8.41 -7.63 -12.74
N ASP A 43 -7.27 -7.97 -12.18
CA ASP A 43 -6.32 -8.90 -12.78
C ASP A 43 -6.80 -10.36 -12.66
N ASP A 44 -6.47 -11.19 -13.64
CA ASP A 44 -6.78 -12.61 -13.60
C ASP A 44 -5.88 -13.33 -12.59
N TYR A 45 -6.50 -13.81 -11.52
CA TYR A 45 -5.84 -14.55 -10.43
C TYR A 45 -5.97 -16.06 -10.59
N ALA A 46 -6.35 -16.58 -11.76
CA ALA A 46 -6.31 -18.02 -12.02
C ALA A 46 -4.88 -18.57 -11.88
N ARG A 47 -4.77 -19.84 -11.57
CA ARG A 47 -3.47 -20.52 -11.50
C ARG A 47 -3.22 -21.33 -12.77
N PRO A 48 -1.98 -21.43 -13.24
CA PRO A 48 -0.76 -20.77 -12.77
C PRO A 48 -0.76 -19.26 -13.09
N ARG A 49 -0.22 -18.41 -12.20
CA ARG A 49 -0.13 -16.94 -12.39
C ARG A 49 1.30 -16.40 -12.35
N THR A 50 2.24 -17.20 -12.82
CA THR A 50 3.66 -16.85 -12.83
C THR A 50 3.92 -15.57 -13.62
N ASP A 51 3.29 -15.41 -14.78
CA ASP A 51 3.45 -14.23 -15.64
C ASP A 51 2.88 -12.97 -14.98
N LEU A 52 1.74 -13.10 -14.31
CA LEU A 52 1.15 -12.00 -13.54
C LEU A 52 2.08 -11.56 -12.39
N ILE A 53 2.62 -12.50 -11.62
CA ILE A 53 3.57 -12.20 -10.54
C ILE A 53 4.83 -11.54 -11.09
N GLN A 54 5.33 -12.01 -12.23
CA GLN A 54 6.50 -11.43 -12.88
C GLN A 54 6.20 -9.99 -13.34
N SER A 55 5.04 -9.73 -13.93
CA SER A 55 4.63 -8.37 -14.33
C SER A 55 4.52 -7.42 -13.12
N TYR A 56 4.06 -7.91 -11.97
CA TYR A 56 4.02 -7.15 -10.73
C TYR A 56 5.43 -6.81 -10.21
N LYS A 57 6.35 -7.77 -10.24
CA LYS A 57 7.76 -7.52 -9.88
C LYS A 57 8.41 -6.49 -10.79
N GLU A 58 8.15 -6.55 -12.08
CA GLU A 58 8.63 -5.56 -13.05
C GLU A 58 8.06 -4.16 -12.78
N ALA A 59 6.76 -4.06 -12.47
CA ALA A 59 6.14 -2.79 -12.11
C ALA A 59 6.73 -2.20 -10.82
N VAL A 60 6.99 -3.03 -9.81
CA VAL A 60 7.67 -2.62 -8.56
C VAL A 60 9.10 -2.16 -8.87
N THR A 61 9.84 -2.90 -9.68
CA THR A 61 11.22 -2.54 -10.07
C THR A 61 11.27 -1.21 -10.81
N TRP A 62 10.36 -1.00 -11.75
CA TRP A 62 10.24 0.23 -12.54
C TRP A 62 9.94 1.47 -11.70
N SER A 63 9.24 1.33 -10.57
CA SER A 63 8.77 2.46 -9.78
C SER A 63 9.87 3.10 -8.94
N ASP A 64 9.83 4.42 -8.78
CA ASP A 64 10.59 5.17 -7.76
C ASP A 64 9.74 5.34 -6.50
N ARG A 65 8.41 5.42 -6.69
CA ARG A 65 7.44 5.66 -5.62
C ARG A 65 6.25 4.70 -5.75
N ILE A 66 5.81 4.16 -4.62
CA ILE A 66 4.71 3.20 -4.54
C ILE A 66 3.61 3.76 -3.64
N TYR A 67 2.39 3.82 -4.15
CA TYR A 67 1.18 4.12 -3.41
C TYR A 67 0.36 2.85 -3.26
N ILE A 68 0.10 2.43 -2.02
CA ILE A 68 -0.71 1.25 -1.69
C ILE A 68 -2.04 1.72 -1.15
N VAL A 69 -3.15 1.25 -1.73
CA VAL A 69 -4.51 1.63 -1.32
C VAL A 69 -5.32 0.38 -1.03
N SER A 70 -5.80 0.23 0.21
CA SER A 70 -6.58 -0.93 0.61
C SER A 70 -7.55 -0.59 1.76
N PRO A 71 -8.74 -1.18 1.80
CA PRO A 71 -9.53 -1.19 3.01
C PRO A 71 -8.94 -2.17 4.02
N VAL A 72 -9.31 -1.97 5.29
CA VAL A 72 -8.99 -2.88 6.39
C VAL A 72 -10.24 -3.73 6.69
N TRP A 73 -10.09 -5.04 6.52
CA TRP A 73 -11.11 -6.03 6.80
C TRP A 73 -10.59 -7.02 7.85
N TRP A 74 -11.31 -7.17 8.96
CA TRP A 74 -10.93 -8.10 10.02
C TRP A 74 -9.47 -7.92 10.49
N PHE A 75 -9.06 -6.65 10.71
CA PHE A 75 -7.70 -6.26 11.14
C PHE A 75 -6.57 -6.71 10.20
N ARG A 76 -6.86 -6.90 8.92
CA ARG A 76 -5.88 -7.18 7.85
C ARG A 76 -6.28 -6.44 6.57
N LEU A 77 -5.43 -6.47 5.57
CA LEU A 77 -5.77 -5.94 4.26
C LEU A 77 -6.70 -6.92 3.51
N THR A 78 -7.11 -6.57 2.31
CA THR A 78 -7.93 -7.47 1.48
C THR A 78 -7.14 -8.72 1.11
N PRO A 79 -7.81 -9.87 0.85
CA PRO A 79 -7.12 -11.10 0.47
C PRO A 79 -6.17 -10.94 -0.71
N ARG A 80 -6.53 -10.15 -1.72
CA ARG A 80 -5.68 -9.91 -2.89
C ARG A 80 -4.40 -9.12 -2.54
N MET A 81 -4.48 -8.15 -1.63
CA MET A 81 -3.30 -7.41 -1.17
C MET A 81 -2.38 -8.30 -0.32
N GLU A 82 -2.94 -9.15 0.53
CA GLU A 82 -2.15 -10.12 1.29
C GLU A 82 -1.44 -11.11 0.37
N THR A 83 -2.16 -11.68 -0.61
CA THR A 83 -1.57 -12.54 -1.63
C THR A 83 -0.48 -11.83 -2.45
N PHE A 84 -0.68 -10.54 -2.78
CA PHE A 84 0.35 -9.74 -3.44
C PHE A 84 1.63 -9.66 -2.60
N PHE A 85 1.54 -9.45 -1.30
CA PHE A 85 2.71 -9.45 -0.44
C PHE A 85 3.40 -10.81 -0.40
N ASP A 86 2.64 -11.89 -0.26
CA ASP A 86 3.17 -13.25 -0.16
C ASP A 86 3.88 -13.71 -1.44
N GLU A 87 3.35 -13.34 -2.61
CA GLU A 87 3.83 -13.84 -3.89
C GLU A 87 4.83 -12.90 -4.59
N VAL A 88 4.76 -11.60 -4.33
CA VAL A 88 5.65 -10.61 -4.94
C VAL A 88 6.82 -10.26 -4.04
N PHE A 89 6.59 -10.03 -2.74
CA PHE A 89 7.67 -9.65 -1.81
C PHE A 89 8.42 -10.87 -1.27
N THR A 90 8.97 -11.65 -2.19
CA THR A 90 9.68 -12.90 -1.89
C THR A 90 11.16 -12.68 -1.61
N PRO A 91 11.82 -13.65 -0.91
CA PRO A 91 13.28 -13.67 -0.81
C PRO A 91 13.94 -13.64 -2.20
N GLY A 92 15.08 -12.96 -2.31
CA GLY A 92 15.80 -12.75 -3.58
C GLY A 92 15.27 -11.59 -4.42
N PHE A 93 14.02 -11.15 -4.23
CA PHE A 93 13.45 -9.99 -4.90
C PHE A 93 13.26 -8.79 -3.95
N ALA A 94 12.55 -8.98 -2.85
CA ALA A 94 12.20 -7.89 -1.94
C ALA A 94 13.13 -7.80 -0.72
N TYR A 95 13.69 -8.92 -0.29
CA TYR A 95 14.64 -9.00 0.81
C TYR A 95 15.52 -10.25 0.72
N ASN A 96 16.60 -10.27 1.49
CA ASN A 96 17.40 -11.46 1.74
C ASN A 96 17.62 -11.62 3.24
N PHE A 97 17.79 -12.86 3.72
CA PHE A 97 18.24 -13.10 5.09
C PHE A 97 19.78 -13.06 5.18
N VAL A 98 20.27 -12.22 6.08
CA VAL A 98 21.69 -12.18 6.43
C VAL A 98 21.85 -12.92 7.76
N PRO A 99 22.63 -14.01 7.82
CA PRO A 99 22.83 -14.75 9.05
C PRO A 99 23.48 -13.88 10.12
N LEU A 100 22.87 -13.77 11.30
CA LEU A 100 23.47 -13.16 12.50
C LEU A 100 24.01 -14.23 13.45
N THR A 101 23.36 -15.37 13.49
CA THR A 101 23.76 -16.57 14.25
C THR A 101 23.46 -17.81 13.43
N LYS A 102 23.86 -19.01 13.95
CA LYS A 102 23.50 -20.28 13.33
C LYS A 102 21.98 -20.52 13.25
N LEU A 103 21.20 -19.87 14.11
CA LEU A 103 19.74 -20.09 14.25
C LEU A 103 18.91 -18.88 13.82
N TYR A 104 19.51 -17.72 13.54
CA TYR A 104 18.78 -16.50 13.25
C TYR A 104 19.41 -15.67 12.13
N GLY A 105 18.59 -15.31 11.16
CA GLY A 105 18.93 -14.39 10.07
C GLY A 105 18.12 -13.10 10.14
N TYR A 106 18.78 -11.97 9.91
CA TYR A 106 18.12 -10.67 9.84
C TYR A 106 17.69 -10.37 8.38
N PRO A 107 16.47 -9.88 8.14
CA PRO A 107 16.04 -9.49 6.80
C PRO A 107 16.76 -8.22 6.35
N LYS A 108 17.50 -8.31 5.25
CA LYS A 108 18.11 -7.19 4.55
C LYS A 108 17.16 -6.73 3.43
N PRO A 109 16.57 -5.52 3.50
CA PRO A 109 15.71 -4.99 2.46
C PRO A 109 16.45 -4.81 1.13
N LEU A 110 15.83 -5.19 0.02
CA LEU A 110 16.34 -4.99 -1.34
C LEU A 110 15.63 -3.85 -2.09
N LEU A 111 14.47 -3.38 -1.60
CA LEU A 111 13.68 -2.30 -2.19
C LEU A 111 13.73 -1.01 -1.33
N SER A 112 14.83 -0.79 -0.62
CA SER A 112 15.00 0.35 0.30
C SER A 112 15.19 1.70 -0.41
N ASP A 113 15.40 1.70 -1.71
CA ASP A 113 15.41 2.87 -2.59
C ASP A 113 14.01 3.43 -2.88
N LYS A 114 12.96 2.62 -2.71
CA LYS A 114 11.58 3.00 -3.00
C LYS A 114 10.99 3.92 -1.92
N LYS A 115 10.23 4.93 -2.35
CA LYS A 115 9.42 5.77 -1.46
C LYS A 115 8.02 5.20 -1.40
N VAL A 116 7.53 4.82 -0.22
CA VAL A 116 6.25 4.12 -0.08
C VAL A 116 5.28 4.91 0.77
N ARG A 117 4.05 5.06 0.28
CA ARG A 117 2.93 5.62 1.03
C ARG A 117 1.72 4.70 0.95
N THR A 118 1.14 4.41 2.10
CA THR A 118 -0.04 3.54 2.21
C THR A 118 -1.23 4.33 2.70
N TYR A 119 -2.37 4.14 2.06
CA TYR A 119 -3.68 4.65 2.47
C TYR A 119 -4.58 3.49 2.87
N LEU A 120 -5.04 3.52 4.11
CA LEU A 120 -5.94 2.51 4.68
C LEU A 120 -7.29 3.13 5.01
N THR A 121 -8.38 2.47 4.63
CA THR A 121 -9.73 2.86 5.03
C THR A 121 -10.29 1.89 6.05
N HIS A 122 -10.89 2.42 7.10
CA HIS A 122 -11.48 1.65 8.20
C HIS A 122 -12.99 1.90 8.28
N GLY A 123 -13.74 0.85 8.56
CA GLY A 123 -15.15 0.96 8.96
C GLY A 123 -15.30 1.41 10.42
N ALA A 124 -14.30 1.13 11.25
CA ALA A 124 -14.29 1.49 12.66
C ALA A 124 -13.76 2.91 12.92
N PRO A 125 -14.12 3.54 14.06
CA PRO A 125 -13.56 4.81 14.51
C PRO A 125 -12.11 4.66 14.99
N ALA A 126 -11.39 5.79 15.02
CA ALA A 126 -9.97 5.81 15.33
C ALA A 126 -9.66 5.32 16.77
N LEU A 127 -10.43 5.78 17.74
CA LEU A 127 -10.12 5.58 19.18
C LEU A 127 -10.00 4.09 19.54
N PRO A 128 -11.01 3.22 19.32
CA PRO A 128 -10.88 1.81 19.69
C PRO A 128 -9.77 1.10 18.90
N VAL A 129 -9.59 1.44 17.62
CA VAL A 129 -8.54 0.79 16.80
C VAL A 129 -7.15 1.16 17.32
N GLN A 130 -6.93 2.40 17.74
CA GLN A 130 -5.62 2.86 18.21
C GLN A 130 -5.31 2.44 19.65
N THR A 131 -6.32 2.33 20.51
CA THR A 131 -6.15 2.01 21.94
C THR A 131 -6.37 0.53 22.22
N GLN A 132 -7.61 0.04 22.09
CA GLN A 132 -7.99 -1.32 22.44
C GLN A 132 -7.32 -2.37 21.55
N TYR A 133 -7.22 -2.09 20.25
CA TYR A 133 -6.66 -3.00 19.27
C TYR A 133 -5.22 -2.64 18.87
N LEU A 134 -4.57 -1.69 19.57
CA LEU A 134 -3.16 -1.31 19.40
C LEU A 134 -2.75 -1.00 17.95
N ASN A 135 -3.71 -0.62 17.11
CA ASN A 135 -3.50 -0.37 15.66
C ASN A 135 -2.72 -1.51 14.97
N THR A 136 -3.09 -2.76 15.29
CA THR A 136 -2.35 -3.97 14.87
C THR A 136 -2.13 -4.06 13.37
N VAL A 137 -3.04 -3.56 12.54
CA VAL A 137 -2.88 -3.53 11.08
C VAL A 137 -1.68 -2.69 10.68
N LYS A 138 -1.61 -1.45 11.18
CA LYS A 138 -0.48 -0.57 10.89
C LYS A 138 0.82 -1.13 11.46
N LEU A 139 0.77 -1.66 12.67
CA LEU A 139 1.93 -2.27 13.34
C LEU A 139 2.46 -3.45 12.52
N ARG A 140 1.59 -4.38 12.10
CA ARG A 140 1.96 -5.51 11.25
C ARG A 140 2.57 -5.06 9.92
N LEU A 141 1.98 -4.07 9.25
CA LEU A 141 2.52 -3.56 8.00
C LEU A 141 3.91 -2.96 8.18
N VAL A 142 4.09 -2.09 9.18
CA VAL A 142 5.35 -1.38 9.38
C VAL A 142 6.44 -2.31 9.87
N MET A 143 6.15 -3.15 10.86
CA MET A 143 7.14 -4.03 11.49
C MET A 143 7.28 -5.39 10.80
N GLY A 144 6.19 -5.95 10.26
CA GLY A 144 6.19 -7.30 9.68
C GLY A 144 6.45 -7.33 8.17
N VAL A 145 5.99 -6.31 7.40
CA VAL A 145 6.13 -6.30 5.96
C VAL A 145 7.16 -5.25 5.52
N TYR A 146 6.90 -3.99 5.85
CA TYR A 146 7.68 -2.89 5.28
C TYR A 146 9.12 -2.81 5.79
N SER A 147 9.37 -3.17 7.05
CA SER A 147 10.73 -3.24 7.58
C SER A 147 11.59 -4.25 6.82
N PHE A 148 10.99 -5.38 6.41
CA PHE A 148 11.67 -6.43 5.64
C PHE A 148 11.95 -5.99 4.21
N VAL A 149 10.98 -5.33 3.57
CA VAL A 149 11.00 -5.04 2.13
C VAL A 149 11.68 -3.70 1.82
N PHE A 150 11.31 -2.66 2.58
CA PHE A 150 11.74 -1.27 2.32
C PHE A 150 12.70 -0.72 3.38
N GLY A 151 12.81 -1.40 4.52
CA GLY A 151 13.59 -0.96 5.67
C GLY A 151 12.82 -0.10 6.66
N TRP A 152 13.41 0.08 7.83
CA TRP A 152 12.81 0.83 8.93
C TRP A 152 12.65 2.31 8.59
N PHE A 153 11.50 2.89 8.97
CA PHE A 153 11.17 4.32 8.83
C PHE A 153 11.13 4.87 7.38
N LYS A 154 11.12 4.00 6.38
CA LYS A 154 11.10 4.40 4.96
C LYS A 154 9.71 4.60 4.38
N THR A 155 8.67 4.19 5.11
CA THR A 155 7.29 4.20 4.62
C THR A 155 6.41 5.17 5.42
N LYS A 156 5.36 5.67 4.77
CA LYS A 156 4.34 6.52 5.39
C LYS A 156 2.99 5.83 5.29
N THR A 157 2.21 5.82 6.37
CA THR A 157 0.86 5.25 6.39
C THR A 157 -0.13 6.29 6.88
N ARG A 158 -1.15 6.57 6.08
CA ARG A 158 -2.33 7.37 6.44
C ARG A 158 -3.53 6.45 6.58
N GLN A 159 -4.31 6.66 7.63
CA GLN A 159 -5.52 5.90 7.91
C GLN A 159 -6.72 6.83 7.89
N PHE A 160 -7.82 6.38 7.29
CA PHE A 160 -9.10 7.07 7.23
C PHE A 160 -10.15 6.24 7.98
N TRP A 161 -10.84 6.86 8.90
CA TRP A 161 -11.67 6.21 9.91
C TRP A 161 -13.15 6.37 9.60
N SER A 162 -13.96 5.43 10.09
CA SER A 162 -15.43 5.48 10.02
C SER A 162 -15.99 5.70 8.62
N VAL A 163 -15.28 5.26 7.59
CA VAL A 163 -15.58 5.58 6.18
C VAL A 163 -17.03 5.31 5.77
N PRO A 164 -17.73 4.25 6.23
CA PRO A 164 -19.14 4.05 5.91
C PRO A 164 -20.10 5.07 6.53
N PHE A 165 -19.68 5.75 7.60
CA PHE A 165 -20.54 6.58 8.44
C PHE A 165 -20.30 8.08 8.30
N ILE A 166 -19.20 8.49 7.66
CA ILE A 166 -18.87 9.91 7.47
C ILE A 166 -19.69 10.53 6.34
N SER A 167 -19.95 11.82 6.49
CA SER A 167 -20.64 12.64 5.49
C SER A 167 -19.81 12.83 4.21
N GLN A 168 -20.46 13.30 3.15
CA GLN A 168 -19.77 13.66 1.91
C GLN A 168 -18.70 14.76 2.11
N ASN A 169 -18.99 15.75 2.97
CA ASN A 169 -18.03 16.82 3.27
C ASN A 169 -16.77 16.27 3.97
N GLU A 170 -16.92 15.37 4.93
CA GLU A 170 -15.79 14.71 5.59
C GLU A 170 -14.96 13.87 4.62
N ARG A 171 -15.62 13.19 3.67
CA ARG A 171 -14.92 12.48 2.57
C ARG A 171 -14.09 13.43 1.73
N MET A 172 -14.62 14.61 1.39
CA MET A 172 -13.86 15.62 0.65
C MET A 172 -12.62 16.08 1.43
N VAL A 173 -12.73 16.33 2.73
CA VAL A 173 -11.57 16.64 3.59
C VAL A 173 -10.52 15.51 3.57
N TYR A 174 -10.95 14.25 3.54
CA TYR A 174 -10.01 13.13 3.41
C TYR A 174 -9.28 13.14 2.06
N LEU A 175 -9.98 13.44 0.97
CA LEU A 175 -9.37 13.54 -0.37
C LEU A 175 -8.40 14.74 -0.48
N GLU A 176 -8.71 15.87 0.13
CA GLU A 176 -7.79 17.01 0.22
C GLU A 176 -6.47 16.62 0.91
N ARG A 177 -6.54 15.86 2.00
CA ARG A 177 -5.35 15.31 2.69
C ARG A 177 -4.54 14.36 1.78
N VAL A 178 -5.20 13.58 0.92
CA VAL A 178 -4.51 12.74 -0.07
C VAL A 178 -3.75 13.63 -1.06
N ILE A 179 -4.39 14.66 -1.59
CA ILE A 179 -3.77 15.62 -2.53
C ILE A 179 -2.55 16.31 -1.89
N GLU A 180 -2.70 16.77 -0.65
CA GLU A 180 -1.58 17.38 0.09
C GLU A 180 -0.41 16.42 0.28
N ASP A 181 -0.69 15.17 0.62
CA ASP A 181 0.34 14.15 0.80
C ASP A 181 1.12 13.92 -0.49
N ILE A 182 0.41 13.81 -1.62
CA ILE A 182 1.04 13.63 -2.93
C ILE A 182 1.89 14.84 -3.28
N LYS A 183 1.35 16.06 -3.13
CA LYS A 183 2.11 17.28 -3.36
C LYS A 183 3.39 17.38 -2.50
N LYS A 184 3.32 16.91 -1.24
CA LYS A 184 4.51 16.83 -0.36
C LYS A 184 5.51 15.76 -0.83
N ASP A 185 5.03 14.66 -1.37
CA ASP A 185 5.88 13.59 -1.89
C ASP A 185 6.55 13.98 -3.22
N LEU A 186 5.89 14.82 -4.04
CA LEU A 186 6.45 15.34 -5.30
C LEU A 186 7.55 16.38 -5.10
N LYS A 187 7.55 17.11 -3.98
CA LYS A 187 8.57 18.13 -3.65
C LYS A 187 9.90 17.55 -3.15
N LYS A 188 9.97 16.25 -2.92
CA LYS A 188 11.13 15.51 -2.36
C LYS A 188 11.73 14.57 -3.38
#